data_232b45d7221c0ca008413fc5fb58b769
#
_entry.id   232b45d7221c0ca008413fc5fb58b769
#
_cell.length_a   1.000
_cell.length_b   1.000
_cell.length_c   1.000
_cell.angle_alpha   90.00
_cell.angle_beta   90.00
_cell.angle_gamma   90.00
#
_symmetry.space_group_name_H-M   'P 1'
#
loop_
_entity.id
_entity.type
_entity.pdbx_description
1 polymer ?
#
loop_
_entity_poly.entity_id
_entity_poly.type
_entity_poly.pdbx_seq_one_letter_code
_entity_poly.pdbx_strand_id
1 'polypeptide(L)'
;MRFKGPTTVLLLACGLSASAQLVMDPSGTKFMQDMDTSMKRMDHDMTAAPMTGNADHDFAAMMIPHHQGAIDMAKGELLYGKNPVMRRLAEEIIVDQESEIDVMNLWLKKHAGTGK
;
A
#
# COMPACT_ATOMS: atom_id res chain seq x y z
N MET A 1 7.51 -79.83 -7.06
CA MET A 1 7.60 -78.64 -7.94
C MET A 1 7.49 -77.38 -7.09
N ARG A 2 8.56 -76.63 -6.97
CA ARG A 2 8.59 -75.38 -6.19
C ARG A 2 8.52 -74.23 -7.17
N PHE A 3 7.42 -73.51 -7.16
CA PHE A 3 7.32 -72.25 -7.89
C PHE A 3 7.88 -71.12 -7.02
N LYS A 4 9.01 -70.54 -7.46
CA LYS A 4 9.52 -69.31 -6.88
C LYS A 4 8.93 -68.16 -7.71
N GLY A 5 8.00 -67.41 -7.11
CA GLY A 5 7.51 -66.14 -7.67
C GLY A 5 8.50 -65.02 -7.43
N PRO A 6 8.62 -64.07 -8.35
CA PRO A 6 9.52 -62.90 -8.17
C PRO A 6 8.91 -61.90 -7.18
N THR A 7 9.69 -61.53 -6.20
CA THR A 7 9.37 -60.46 -5.23
C THR A 7 9.51 -59.11 -5.96
N THR A 8 8.38 -58.51 -6.26
CA THR A 8 8.33 -57.14 -6.79
C THR A 8 8.64 -56.17 -5.69
N VAL A 9 9.81 -55.56 -5.71
CA VAL A 9 10.16 -54.45 -4.81
C VAL A 9 9.55 -53.18 -5.38
N LEU A 10 8.51 -52.67 -4.68
CA LEU A 10 7.90 -51.39 -4.99
C LEU A 10 8.77 -50.24 -4.39
N LEU A 11 9.57 -49.61 -5.24
CA LEU A 11 10.33 -48.44 -4.91
C LEU A 11 9.35 -47.26 -4.78
N LEU A 12 9.06 -46.87 -3.52
CA LEU A 12 8.32 -45.66 -3.19
C LEU A 12 9.25 -44.44 -3.52
N ALA A 13 9.04 -43.81 -4.67
CA ALA A 13 9.70 -42.57 -5.00
C ALA A 13 9.11 -41.48 -4.11
N CYS A 14 9.88 -41.10 -3.05
CA CYS A 14 9.58 -39.95 -2.20
C CYS A 14 9.83 -38.70 -3.04
N GLY A 15 8.75 -38.15 -3.61
CA GLY A 15 8.79 -36.86 -4.30
C GLY A 15 9.12 -35.76 -3.29
N LEU A 16 10.34 -35.24 -3.32
CA LEU A 16 10.68 -33.96 -2.67
C LEU A 16 9.92 -32.87 -3.43
N SER A 17 8.79 -32.44 -2.88
CA SER A 17 8.17 -31.19 -3.25
C SER A 17 9.10 -30.06 -2.81
N ALA A 18 9.92 -29.57 -3.72
CA ALA A 18 10.66 -28.34 -3.53
C ALA A 18 9.64 -27.21 -3.43
N SER A 19 9.28 -26.83 -2.21
CA SER A 19 8.58 -25.56 -1.96
C SER A 19 9.48 -24.44 -2.44
N ALA A 20 9.20 -23.91 -3.63
CA ALA A 20 9.84 -22.69 -4.09
C ALA A 20 9.45 -21.57 -3.13
N GLN A 21 10.31 -21.32 -2.15
CA GLN A 21 10.22 -20.09 -1.36
C GLN A 21 10.47 -18.93 -2.33
N LEU A 22 9.43 -18.14 -2.55
CA LEU A 22 9.57 -16.84 -3.21
C LEU A 22 10.52 -15.99 -2.34
N VAL A 23 11.78 -15.99 -2.74
CA VAL A 23 12.76 -15.04 -2.18
C VAL A 23 12.36 -13.66 -2.72
N MET A 24 11.72 -12.86 -1.86
CA MET A 24 11.40 -11.49 -2.22
C MET A 24 12.69 -10.71 -2.47
N ASP A 25 12.74 -9.98 -3.59
CA ASP A 25 13.81 -9.03 -3.86
C ASP A 25 13.91 -8.05 -2.67
N PRO A 26 15.12 -7.74 -2.16
CA PRO A 26 15.30 -6.77 -1.09
C PRO A 26 14.60 -5.42 -1.33
N SER A 27 14.53 -4.96 -2.58
CA SER A 27 13.79 -3.75 -2.95
C SER A 27 12.28 -3.90 -2.74
N GLY A 28 11.70 -5.07 -3.04
CA GLY A 28 10.30 -5.38 -2.78
C GLY A 28 9.98 -5.43 -1.28
N THR A 29 10.89 -5.97 -0.46
CA THR A 29 10.75 -5.97 0.99
C THR A 29 10.75 -4.55 1.55
N LYS A 30 11.66 -3.69 1.08
CA LYS A 30 11.75 -2.30 1.52
C LYS A 30 10.51 -1.50 1.08
N PHE A 31 10.04 -1.72 -0.15
CA PHE A 31 8.78 -1.15 -0.63
C PHE A 31 7.62 -1.49 0.29
N MET A 32 7.45 -2.76 0.67
CA MET A 32 6.36 -3.18 1.57
C MET A 32 6.46 -2.54 2.95
N GLN A 33 7.67 -2.36 3.49
CA GLN A 33 7.87 -1.67 4.77
C GLN A 33 7.49 -0.19 4.69
N ASP A 34 7.87 0.49 3.62
CA ASP A 34 7.56 1.90 3.41
C ASP A 34 6.04 2.10 3.17
N MET A 35 5.38 1.17 2.45
CA MET A 35 3.92 1.16 2.30
C MET A 35 3.21 1.01 3.63
N ASP A 36 3.61 0.03 4.46
CA ASP A 36 3.03 -0.19 5.79
C ASP A 36 3.20 1.05 6.69
N THR A 37 4.36 1.68 6.65
CA THR A 37 4.63 2.92 7.39
C THR A 37 3.74 4.07 6.93
N SER A 38 3.58 4.24 5.62
CA SER A 38 2.74 5.29 5.04
C SER A 38 1.25 5.08 5.38
N MET A 39 0.76 3.85 5.30
CA MET A 39 -0.62 3.52 5.66
C MET A 39 -0.90 3.73 7.15
N LYS A 40 0.01 3.34 8.04
CA LYS A 40 -0.13 3.57 9.49
C LYS A 40 -0.16 5.05 9.84
N ARG A 41 0.69 5.86 9.20
CA ARG A 41 0.66 7.32 9.38
C ARG A 41 -0.66 7.90 8.89
N MET A 42 -1.09 7.54 7.70
CA MET A 42 -2.35 7.98 7.13
C MET A 42 -3.53 7.68 8.06
N ASP A 43 -3.64 6.45 8.55
CA ASP A 43 -4.70 6.02 9.46
C ASP A 43 -4.67 6.79 10.78
N HIS A 44 -3.48 6.94 11.37
CA HIS A 44 -3.28 7.74 12.57
C HIS A 44 -3.75 9.19 12.37
N ASP A 45 -3.30 9.84 11.29
CA ASP A 45 -3.57 11.26 11.04
C ASP A 45 -5.04 11.50 10.65
N MET A 46 -5.67 10.57 9.94
CA MET A 46 -7.12 10.60 9.70
C MET A 46 -7.93 10.47 10.99
N THR A 47 -7.51 9.57 11.87
CA THR A 47 -8.18 9.37 13.16
C THR A 47 -8.01 10.57 14.09
N ALA A 48 -6.87 11.27 14.02
CA ALA A 48 -6.58 12.47 14.79
C ALA A 48 -7.16 13.75 14.18
N ALA A 49 -7.74 13.71 12.98
CA ALA A 49 -8.29 14.88 12.31
C ALA A 49 -9.39 15.53 13.15
N PRO A 50 -9.40 16.87 13.30
CA PRO A 50 -10.40 17.57 14.12
C PRO A 50 -11.77 17.52 13.45
N MET A 51 -12.73 16.90 14.13
CA MET A 51 -14.13 16.80 13.68
C MET A 51 -14.98 17.86 14.35
N THR A 52 -15.82 18.54 13.58
CA THR A 52 -16.70 19.62 14.04
C THR A 52 -18.19 19.25 13.98
N GLY A 53 -18.53 18.18 13.26
CA GLY A 53 -19.90 17.81 12.91
C GLY A 53 -20.42 18.52 11.65
N ASN A 54 -19.61 19.41 11.04
CA ASN A 54 -19.90 19.95 9.73
C ASN A 54 -19.31 19.06 8.64
N ALA A 55 -20.15 18.52 7.76
CA ALA A 55 -19.73 17.53 6.76
C ALA A 55 -18.63 18.04 5.81
N ASP A 56 -18.70 19.30 5.39
CA ASP A 56 -17.69 19.86 4.46
C ASP A 56 -16.34 20.05 5.16
N HIS A 57 -16.37 20.52 6.41
CA HIS A 57 -15.17 20.66 7.24
C HIS A 57 -14.54 19.29 7.50
N ASP A 58 -15.33 18.36 7.98
CA ASP A 58 -14.87 17.04 8.42
C ASP A 58 -14.36 16.22 7.22
N PHE A 59 -15.00 16.36 6.04
CA PHE A 59 -14.49 15.82 4.80
C PHE A 59 -13.09 16.35 4.47
N ALA A 60 -12.90 17.67 4.44
CA ALA A 60 -11.61 18.28 4.13
C ALA A 60 -10.54 17.88 5.17
N ALA A 61 -10.88 17.91 6.46
CA ALA A 61 -9.95 17.55 7.54
C ALA A 61 -9.46 16.11 7.46
N MET A 62 -10.32 15.16 7.05
CA MET A 62 -9.96 13.75 6.87
C MET A 62 -9.24 13.48 5.54
N MET A 63 -9.66 14.16 4.47
CA MET A 63 -9.11 13.89 3.13
C MET A 63 -7.70 14.44 2.96
N ILE A 64 -7.30 15.47 3.69
CA ILE A 64 -5.91 15.96 3.65
C ILE A 64 -4.90 14.86 4.05
N PRO A 65 -4.98 14.21 5.21
CA PRO A 65 -4.07 13.12 5.55
C PRO A 65 -4.24 11.90 4.66
N HIS A 66 -5.44 11.63 4.15
CA HIS A 66 -5.67 10.56 3.17
C HIS A 66 -4.87 10.81 1.88
N HIS A 67 -4.92 12.01 1.34
CA HIS A 67 -4.19 12.42 0.15
C HIS A 67 -2.68 12.42 0.39
N GLN A 68 -2.23 12.86 1.57
CA GLN A 68 -0.82 12.78 1.94
C GLN A 68 -0.33 11.33 1.95
N GLY A 69 -1.13 10.39 2.44
CA GLY A 69 -0.83 8.96 2.40
C GLY A 69 -0.69 8.44 0.96
N ALA A 70 -1.56 8.88 0.04
CA ALA A 70 -1.47 8.54 -1.37
C ALA A 70 -0.18 9.07 -2.02
N ILE A 71 0.23 10.29 -1.68
CA ILE A 71 1.50 10.88 -2.13
C ILE A 71 2.69 10.05 -1.63
N ASP A 72 2.70 9.68 -0.35
CA ASP A 72 3.78 8.90 0.25
C ASP A 72 3.89 7.52 -0.41
N MET A 73 2.77 6.86 -0.70
CA MET A 73 2.74 5.59 -1.43
C MET A 73 3.23 5.73 -2.88
N ALA A 74 2.83 6.80 -3.57
CA ALA A 74 3.28 7.09 -4.93
C ALA A 74 4.81 7.36 -4.98
N LYS A 75 5.36 8.04 -3.99
CA LYS A 75 6.81 8.20 -3.83
C LYS A 75 7.53 6.85 -3.66
N GLY A 76 6.91 5.90 -2.94
CA GLY A 76 7.41 4.54 -2.84
C GLY A 76 7.48 3.83 -4.20
N GLU A 77 6.45 3.97 -5.04
CA GLU A 77 6.50 3.45 -6.43
C GLU A 77 7.65 4.07 -7.23
N LEU A 78 7.89 5.37 -7.09
CA LEU A 78 9.00 6.04 -7.77
C LEU A 78 10.38 5.59 -7.28
N LEU A 79 10.51 5.16 -6.03
CA LEU A 79 11.76 4.66 -5.47
C LEU A 79 12.06 3.21 -5.91
N TYR A 80 11.06 2.35 -5.92
CA TYR A 80 11.26 0.91 -6.05
C TYR A 80 10.66 0.32 -7.32
N GLY A 81 9.62 0.92 -7.86
CA GLY A 81 8.94 0.47 -9.05
C GLY A 81 9.76 0.66 -10.31
N LYS A 82 9.62 -0.28 -11.26
CA LYS A 82 10.37 -0.28 -12.53
C LYS A 82 9.48 -0.13 -13.75
N ASN A 83 8.18 -0.39 -13.60
CA ASN A 83 7.26 -0.30 -14.71
C ASN A 83 7.00 1.17 -15.10
N PRO A 84 7.25 1.58 -16.35
CA PRO A 84 7.13 2.99 -16.74
C PRO A 84 5.70 3.52 -16.64
N VAL A 85 4.69 2.68 -16.83
CA VAL A 85 3.28 3.08 -16.73
C VAL A 85 2.91 3.37 -15.27
N MET A 86 3.33 2.50 -14.33
CA MET A 86 3.07 2.69 -12.90
C MET A 86 3.84 3.87 -12.34
N ARG A 87 5.08 4.07 -12.76
CA ARG A 87 5.87 5.24 -12.35
C ARG A 87 5.25 6.54 -12.83
N ARG A 88 4.78 6.60 -14.08
CA ARG A 88 4.06 7.77 -14.60
C ARG A 88 2.78 8.04 -13.83
N LEU A 89 1.98 7.01 -13.55
CA LEU A 89 0.78 7.14 -12.73
C LEU A 89 1.12 7.69 -11.33
N ALA A 90 2.22 7.24 -10.71
CA ALA A 90 2.66 7.74 -9.42
C ALA A 90 3.04 9.24 -9.48
N GLU A 91 3.69 9.69 -10.53
CA GLU A 91 3.97 11.12 -10.75
C GLU A 91 2.69 11.94 -10.88
N GLU A 92 1.71 11.46 -11.65
CA GLU A 92 0.39 12.10 -11.80
C GLU A 92 -0.35 12.17 -10.45
N ILE A 93 -0.37 11.08 -9.68
CA ILE A 93 -0.97 11.04 -8.34
C ILE A 93 -0.36 12.10 -7.42
N ILE A 94 0.97 12.24 -7.40
CA ILE A 94 1.63 13.24 -6.55
C ILE A 94 1.14 14.65 -6.89
N VAL A 95 1.14 15.02 -8.16
CA VAL A 95 0.74 16.36 -8.61
C VAL A 95 -0.73 16.64 -8.31
N ASP A 96 -1.62 15.71 -8.63
CA ASP A 96 -3.06 15.87 -8.43
C ASP A 96 -3.40 15.95 -6.95
N GLN A 97 -2.84 15.06 -6.12
CA GLN A 97 -3.11 15.03 -4.68
C GLN A 97 -2.55 16.26 -3.96
N GLU A 98 -1.37 16.77 -4.34
CA GLU A 98 -0.84 18.02 -3.81
C GLU A 98 -1.78 19.20 -4.11
N SER A 99 -2.28 19.30 -5.34
CA SER A 99 -3.24 20.33 -5.75
C SER A 99 -4.55 20.24 -4.96
N GLU A 100 -5.07 19.06 -4.73
CA GLU A 100 -6.30 18.85 -3.95
C GLU A 100 -6.11 19.17 -2.47
N ILE A 101 -4.96 18.85 -1.88
CA ILE A 101 -4.60 19.26 -0.51
C ILE A 101 -4.59 20.78 -0.40
N ASP A 102 -4.03 21.49 -1.37
CA ASP A 102 -4.01 22.96 -1.38
C ASP A 102 -5.42 23.55 -1.42
N VAL A 103 -6.32 22.99 -2.24
CA VAL A 103 -7.74 23.39 -2.29
C VAL A 103 -8.42 23.19 -0.95
N MET A 104 -8.25 22.04 -0.32
CA MET A 104 -8.86 21.73 0.99
C MET A 104 -8.31 22.64 2.10
N ASN A 105 -7.02 22.87 2.15
CA ASN A 105 -6.39 23.78 3.10
C ASN A 105 -6.90 25.22 2.91
N LEU A 106 -7.02 25.68 1.68
CA LEU A 106 -7.54 27.02 1.37
C LEU A 106 -9.00 27.16 1.81
N TRP A 107 -9.80 26.13 1.57
CA TRP A 107 -11.20 26.09 1.98
C TRP A 107 -11.33 26.13 3.52
N LEU A 108 -10.59 25.29 4.24
CA LEU A 108 -10.56 25.28 5.71
C LEU A 108 -10.15 26.62 6.28
N LYS A 109 -9.11 27.25 5.72
CA LYS A 109 -8.66 28.56 6.14
C LYS A 109 -9.73 29.64 5.97
N LYS A 110 -10.47 29.64 4.86
CA LYS A 110 -11.54 30.61 4.60
C LYS A 110 -12.76 30.42 5.52
N HIS A 111 -13.00 29.20 5.97
CA HIS A 111 -14.16 28.87 6.80
C HIS A 111 -13.80 28.63 8.27
N ALA A 112 -12.56 28.86 8.68
CA ALA A 112 -12.13 28.86 10.06
C ALA A 112 -12.86 30.00 10.80
N GLY A 113 -13.85 29.65 11.66
CA GLY A 113 -14.64 30.61 12.43
C GLY A 113 -16.09 30.81 11.96
N THR A 114 -16.53 30.17 10.89
CA THR A 114 -17.93 30.19 10.43
C THR A 114 -18.78 29.03 10.98
N GLY A 115 -18.22 28.24 11.88
CA GLY A 115 -18.92 27.19 12.61
C GLY A 115 -19.79 27.75 13.71
N LYS A 116 -20.93 28.34 13.37
CA LYS A 116 -22.10 28.53 14.27
C LYS A 116 -23.32 27.97 13.57
#